data_8ffdf577c7c52e3314e5bac138a376af
#
_entry.id   8ffdf577c7c52e3314e5bac138a376af
#
_cell.length_a   1.000
_cell.length_b   1.000
_cell.length_c   1.000
_cell.angle_alpha   90.00
_cell.angle_beta   90.00
_cell.angle_gamma   90.00
#
_symmetry.space_group_name_H-M   'P 1'
#
loop_
_entity.id
_entity.type
_entity.pdbx_description
1 polymer ?
#
loop_
_entity_poly.entity_id
_entity_poly.type
_entity_poly.pdbx_seq_one_letter_code
_entity_poly.pdbx_strand_id
1 'polypeptide(L)'
;LVPVPDPGSVITSDNCGGTTTVTFVSDAISNQTCVNRFIVTRTYRATDACGNSSTCTQVITVFDNTAPVITFADPLLQGIPNGGTVKVQCLGQDPAWEIPELGTGSITTSDNCAGAVTVIFTDMLLDEGDCATDGYINRYRLNWTATDACGNSSTAFVFLELVDEIPPVFEGIPADTVVSCDAIPAPPVVTATDECLCA
;
A
#
# COMPACT_ATOMS: atom_id res chain seq x y z
N LEU A 1 18.69 14.17 3.40
CA LEU A 1 18.97 15.40 2.63
C LEU A 1 20.38 15.85 2.89
N VAL A 2 21.00 16.55 1.93
CA VAL A 2 22.40 17.03 2.04
C VAL A 2 22.52 17.96 3.24
N PRO A 3 23.45 17.72 4.19
CA PRO A 3 23.66 18.62 5.32
C PRO A 3 24.16 19.99 4.87
N VAL A 4 23.82 21.02 5.63
CA VAL A 4 24.30 22.40 5.36
C VAL A 4 25.83 22.41 5.42
N PRO A 5 26.52 23.18 4.54
CA PRO A 5 27.99 23.36 4.60
C PRO A 5 28.43 23.89 5.97
N ASP A 6 29.44 23.25 6.55
CA ASP A 6 30.05 23.66 7.82
C ASP A 6 31.56 23.94 7.64
N PRO A 7 31.96 25.17 7.28
CA PRO A 7 33.37 25.54 7.19
C PRO A 7 34.13 25.40 8.49
N GLY A 8 33.44 25.49 9.64
CA GLY A 8 34.06 25.37 10.96
C GLY A 8 34.57 23.96 11.31
N SER A 9 34.06 22.95 10.61
CA SER A 9 34.52 21.56 10.78
C SER A 9 35.81 21.25 10.02
N VAL A 10 36.28 22.13 9.13
CA VAL A 10 37.50 21.94 8.32
C VAL A 10 38.73 22.43 9.09
N ILE A 11 39.62 21.49 9.41
CA ILE A 11 40.89 21.80 10.10
C ILE A 11 41.90 22.25 9.07
N THR A 12 42.60 23.35 9.35
CA THR A 12 43.65 23.92 8.51
C THR A 12 44.95 24.12 9.29
N SER A 13 46.10 24.06 8.60
CA SER A 13 47.40 24.41 9.14
C SER A 13 48.19 25.23 8.13
N ASP A 14 49.00 26.17 8.60
CA ASP A 14 49.89 27.00 7.81
C ASP A 14 51.30 26.97 8.41
N ASN A 15 52.30 27.01 7.55
CA ASN A 15 53.72 26.89 7.97
C ASN A 15 54.30 28.22 8.50
N CYS A 16 53.71 29.34 8.17
CA CYS A 16 54.16 30.68 8.59
C CYS A 16 53.46 31.20 9.84
N GLY A 17 52.53 30.47 10.38
CA GLY A 17 51.67 30.92 11.48
C GLY A 17 50.69 32.02 11.03
N GLY A 18 49.60 32.16 11.76
CA GLY A 18 48.56 33.14 11.43
C GLY A 18 47.18 32.49 11.38
N THR A 19 46.16 33.34 11.18
CA THR A 19 44.78 32.85 11.07
C THR A 19 44.49 32.45 9.62
N THR A 20 43.90 31.28 9.45
CA THR A 20 43.34 30.84 8.17
C THR A 20 41.84 30.99 8.21
N THR A 21 41.24 31.37 7.07
CA THR A 21 39.78 31.46 6.91
C THR A 21 39.32 30.36 5.98
N VAL A 22 38.33 29.57 6.39
CA VAL A 22 37.70 28.56 5.56
C VAL A 22 36.36 29.08 5.05
N THR A 23 36.08 28.89 3.77
CA THR A 23 34.83 29.24 3.13
C THR A 23 34.28 28.07 2.33
N PHE A 24 32.94 27.93 2.27
CA PHE A 24 32.28 27.09 1.30
C PHE A 24 32.38 27.68 -0.09
N VAL A 25 32.67 26.86 -1.09
CA VAL A 25 32.80 27.30 -2.50
C VAL A 25 31.58 26.85 -3.30
N SER A 26 31.35 25.53 -3.34
CA SER A 26 30.26 24.95 -4.18
C SER A 26 29.95 23.52 -3.81
N ASP A 27 28.76 23.08 -4.20
CA ASP A 27 28.36 21.68 -4.29
C ASP A 27 28.19 21.30 -5.75
N ALA A 28 28.77 20.19 -6.19
CA ALA A 28 28.57 19.61 -7.52
C ALA A 28 27.87 18.25 -7.36
N ILE A 29 26.72 18.08 -8.03
CA ILE A 29 25.97 16.82 -8.04
C ILE A 29 26.43 15.96 -9.21
N SER A 30 26.61 14.67 -8.95
CA SER A 30 26.98 13.66 -9.95
C SER A 30 26.30 12.32 -9.66
N ASN A 31 26.32 11.41 -10.63
CA ASN A 31 25.79 10.05 -10.53
C ASN A 31 24.33 10.00 -10.03
N GLN A 32 23.52 10.97 -10.43
CA GLN A 32 22.10 11.00 -10.06
C GLN A 32 21.32 9.98 -10.88
N THR A 33 20.77 8.97 -10.20
CA THR A 33 19.92 7.93 -10.79
C THR A 33 18.45 8.12 -10.45
N CYS A 34 18.15 8.75 -9.31
CA CYS A 34 16.82 9.19 -8.91
C CYS A 34 16.93 10.45 -8.02
N VAL A 35 15.80 11.00 -7.56
CA VAL A 35 15.76 12.22 -6.75
C VAL A 35 16.53 12.11 -5.43
N ASN A 36 16.62 10.91 -4.85
CA ASN A 36 17.26 10.64 -3.57
C ASN A 36 18.48 9.71 -3.68
N ARG A 37 19.10 9.59 -4.87
CA ARG A 37 20.28 8.76 -5.08
C ARG A 37 21.26 9.47 -5.99
N PHE A 38 22.26 10.12 -5.37
CA PHE A 38 23.27 10.95 -6.04
C PHE A 38 24.49 11.17 -5.14
N ILE A 39 25.56 11.70 -5.73
CA ILE A 39 26.78 12.09 -5.02
C ILE A 39 26.91 13.60 -5.09
N VAL A 40 27.21 14.23 -3.94
CA VAL A 40 27.59 15.64 -3.85
C VAL A 40 29.09 15.71 -3.58
N THR A 41 29.82 16.40 -4.45
CA THR A 41 31.21 16.80 -4.20
C THR A 41 31.20 18.26 -3.73
N ARG A 42 31.41 18.45 -2.43
CA ARG A 42 31.44 19.74 -1.75
C ARG A 42 32.88 20.26 -1.71
N THR A 43 33.08 21.51 -2.14
CA THR A 43 34.39 22.17 -2.17
C THR A 43 34.47 23.25 -1.12
N TYR A 44 35.53 23.22 -0.33
CA TYR A 44 35.92 24.28 0.60
C TYR A 44 37.23 24.92 0.16
N ARG A 45 37.43 26.20 0.53
CA ARG A 45 38.66 26.98 0.32
C ARG A 45 39.17 27.47 1.64
N ALA A 46 40.45 27.19 1.92
CA ALA A 46 41.20 27.85 2.98
C ALA A 46 42.06 28.98 2.42
N THR A 47 42.10 30.14 3.09
CA THR A 47 42.91 31.28 2.70
C THR A 47 43.68 31.78 3.92
N ASP A 48 45.01 32.02 3.78
CA ASP A 48 45.85 32.60 4.81
C ASP A 48 45.79 34.12 4.87
N ALA A 49 46.49 34.74 5.82
CA ALA A 49 46.55 36.20 5.98
C ALA A 49 47.27 36.91 4.83
N CYS A 50 48.09 36.23 4.01
CA CYS A 50 48.81 36.74 2.86
C CYS A 50 48.02 36.59 1.55
N GLY A 51 46.84 35.95 1.58
CA GLY A 51 46.00 35.71 0.42
C GLY A 51 46.29 34.44 -0.36
N ASN A 52 47.21 33.58 0.11
CA ASN A 52 47.42 32.25 -0.51
C ASN A 52 46.27 31.34 -0.16
N SER A 53 45.83 30.50 -1.10
CA SER A 53 44.67 29.66 -0.87
C SER A 53 44.85 28.25 -1.43
N SER A 54 44.21 27.30 -0.78
CA SER A 54 44.07 25.91 -1.22
C SER A 54 42.62 25.43 -1.13
N THR A 55 42.32 24.38 -1.81
CA THR A 55 40.97 23.80 -1.78
C THR A 55 41.02 22.33 -1.34
N CYS A 56 39.94 21.90 -0.67
CA CYS A 56 39.69 20.49 -0.40
C CYS A 56 38.26 20.13 -0.77
N THR A 57 37.99 18.84 -0.92
CA THR A 57 36.66 18.34 -1.25
C THR A 57 36.17 17.33 -0.21
N GLN A 58 34.88 17.35 0.03
CA GLN A 58 34.13 16.34 0.79
C GLN A 58 33.15 15.66 -0.17
N VAL A 59 33.12 14.32 -0.14
CA VAL A 59 32.13 13.53 -0.87
C VAL A 59 31.00 13.16 0.06
N ILE A 60 29.80 13.48 -0.31
CA ILE A 60 28.56 13.15 0.41
C ILE A 60 27.72 12.27 -0.51
N THR A 61 27.45 11.03 -0.08
CA THR A 61 26.57 10.12 -0.83
C THR A 61 25.18 10.18 -0.24
N VAL A 62 24.22 10.56 -1.06
CA VAL A 62 22.79 10.46 -0.76
C VAL A 62 22.30 9.16 -1.39
N PHE A 63 21.69 8.30 -0.57
CA PHE A 63 21.31 6.96 -1.02
C PHE A 63 20.02 6.52 -0.36
N ASP A 64 18.99 6.37 -1.17
CA ASP A 64 17.70 5.81 -0.78
C ASP A 64 17.62 4.34 -1.17
N ASN A 65 17.50 3.48 -0.17
CA ASN A 65 17.35 2.03 -0.32
C ASN A 65 16.17 1.49 0.50
N THR A 66 15.28 2.36 0.93
CA THR A 66 14.12 2.00 1.76
C THR A 66 12.88 1.96 0.88
N ALA A 67 12.15 0.87 0.95
CA ALA A 67 10.89 0.74 0.23
C ALA A 67 9.75 1.46 0.96
N PRO A 68 8.74 1.96 0.24
CA PRO A 68 7.56 2.57 0.84
C PRO A 68 6.84 1.61 1.78
N VAL A 69 6.24 2.14 2.84
CA VAL A 69 5.36 1.41 3.74
C VAL A 69 3.92 1.53 3.23
N ILE A 70 3.23 0.40 3.11
CA ILE A 70 1.81 0.30 2.73
C ILE A 70 0.98 0.14 4.00
N THR A 71 -0.10 0.94 4.11
CA THR A 71 -1.09 0.84 5.18
C THR A 71 -2.49 0.76 4.57
N PHE A 72 -3.28 -0.23 4.96
CA PHE A 72 -4.67 -0.34 4.53
C PHE A 72 -5.51 0.81 5.13
N ALA A 73 -6.19 1.56 4.28
CA ALA A 73 -6.99 2.74 4.65
C ALA A 73 -8.48 2.54 4.44
N ASP A 74 -8.86 1.65 3.53
CA ASP A 74 -10.26 1.31 3.28
C ASP A 74 -10.91 0.71 4.54
N PRO A 75 -12.13 1.13 4.91
CA PRO A 75 -12.84 0.59 6.08
C PRO A 75 -12.97 -0.93 6.10
N LEU A 76 -13.14 -1.55 4.93
CA LEU A 76 -13.24 -3.01 4.80
C LEU A 76 -11.92 -3.73 5.15
N LEU A 77 -10.79 -3.06 4.94
CA LEU A 77 -9.45 -3.62 5.15
C LEU A 77 -8.85 -3.26 6.51
N GLN A 78 -9.52 -2.37 7.27
CA GLN A 78 -9.01 -1.93 8.57
C GLN A 78 -8.91 -3.09 9.56
N GLY A 79 -7.73 -3.23 10.19
CA GLY A 79 -7.45 -4.31 11.14
C GLY A 79 -7.10 -5.66 10.50
N ILE A 80 -7.20 -5.78 9.18
CA ILE A 80 -6.77 -6.98 8.46
C ILE A 80 -5.25 -6.93 8.29
N PRO A 81 -4.51 -7.95 8.74
CA PRO A 81 -3.07 -7.99 8.51
C PRO A 81 -2.76 -8.28 7.04
N ASN A 82 -1.54 -7.95 6.60
CA ASN A 82 -1.04 -8.37 5.30
C ASN A 82 -1.10 -9.89 5.16
N GLY A 83 -1.74 -10.39 4.10
CA GLY A 83 -2.04 -11.82 3.88
C GLY A 83 -3.27 -12.33 4.62
N GLY A 84 -4.01 -11.45 5.32
CA GLY A 84 -5.27 -11.81 5.98
C GLY A 84 -6.43 -11.97 5.00
N THR A 85 -7.57 -12.42 5.51
CA THR A 85 -8.79 -12.65 4.72
C THR A 85 -9.89 -11.69 5.14
N VAL A 86 -10.57 -11.12 4.15
CA VAL A 86 -11.78 -10.34 4.26
C VAL A 86 -12.94 -11.16 3.70
N LYS A 87 -14.04 -11.24 4.43
CA LYS A 87 -15.27 -11.88 3.96
C LYS A 87 -16.28 -10.80 3.54
N VAL A 88 -16.87 -10.98 2.39
CA VAL A 88 -17.92 -10.11 1.84
C VAL A 88 -19.15 -10.96 1.56
N GLN A 89 -20.29 -10.54 2.12
CA GLN A 89 -21.56 -11.21 1.89
C GLN A 89 -22.02 -10.96 0.45
N CYS A 90 -22.42 -12.01 -0.24
CA CYS A 90 -23.10 -11.97 -1.52
C CYS A 90 -24.48 -11.34 -1.36
N LEU A 91 -24.87 -10.40 -2.25
CA LEU A 91 -26.14 -9.68 -2.22
C LEU A 91 -26.96 -9.82 -3.51
N GLY A 92 -26.66 -10.79 -4.39
CA GLY A 92 -27.38 -10.98 -5.64
C GLY A 92 -26.89 -12.18 -6.46
N GLN A 93 -27.48 -12.35 -7.66
CA GLN A 93 -27.22 -13.52 -8.51
C GLN A 93 -25.95 -13.43 -9.37
N ASP A 94 -25.26 -12.29 -9.37
CA ASP A 94 -24.05 -12.09 -10.13
C ASP A 94 -22.88 -11.74 -9.19
N PRO A 95 -22.02 -12.71 -8.84
CA PRO A 95 -20.89 -12.50 -7.93
C PRO A 95 -19.87 -11.48 -8.45
N ALA A 96 -19.87 -11.17 -9.75
CA ALA A 96 -18.94 -10.19 -10.32
C ALA A 96 -19.28 -8.73 -9.91
N TRP A 97 -20.51 -8.47 -9.45
CA TRP A 97 -20.98 -7.12 -9.06
C TRP A 97 -20.78 -6.80 -7.58
N GLU A 98 -20.38 -7.77 -6.78
CA GLU A 98 -20.35 -7.65 -5.32
C GLU A 98 -18.95 -7.48 -4.76
N ILE A 99 -17.92 -7.50 -5.61
CA ILE A 99 -16.57 -7.18 -5.19
C ILE A 99 -16.52 -5.69 -4.88
N PRO A 100 -16.23 -5.30 -3.63
CA PRO A 100 -16.07 -3.88 -3.29
C PRO A 100 -15.09 -3.21 -4.26
N GLU A 101 -15.36 -1.95 -4.64
CA GLU A 101 -14.46 -1.18 -5.50
C GLU A 101 -13.12 -0.89 -4.78
N LEU A 102 -12.38 -1.94 -4.47
CA LEU A 102 -11.04 -1.85 -3.92
C LEU A 102 -10.05 -1.53 -5.03
N GLY A 103 -9.09 -0.69 -4.74
CA GLY A 103 -8.13 -0.25 -5.74
C GLY A 103 -6.93 0.47 -5.12
N THR A 104 -6.27 1.29 -5.92
CA THR A 104 -5.11 2.07 -5.44
C THR A 104 -5.45 3.03 -4.30
N GLY A 105 -6.71 3.50 -4.22
CA GLY A 105 -7.22 4.37 -3.15
C GLY A 105 -7.51 3.65 -1.83
N SER A 106 -7.50 2.32 -1.81
CA SER A 106 -7.78 1.53 -0.59
C SER A 106 -6.60 1.46 0.39
N ILE A 107 -5.47 2.04 0.01
CA ILE A 107 -4.26 2.10 0.83
C ILE A 107 -3.71 3.52 0.93
N THR A 108 -2.89 3.75 1.94
CA THR A 108 -1.98 4.90 2.01
C THR A 108 -0.54 4.40 1.99
N THR A 109 0.35 5.26 1.48
CA THR A 109 1.78 4.96 1.45
C THR A 109 2.57 6.04 2.17
N SER A 110 3.66 5.65 2.82
CA SER A 110 4.63 6.58 3.40
C SER A 110 6.04 6.10 3.09
N ASP A 111 6.95 7.05 2.91
CA ASP A 111 8.36 6.77 2.66
C ASP A 111 9.26 7.70 3.49
N ASN A 112 10.50 7.24 3.80
CA ASN A 112 11.47 8.02 4.56
C ASN A 112 12.11 9.15 3.75
N CYS A 113 12.08 9.05 2.42
CA CYS A 113 12.62 10.03 1.51
C CYS A 113 11.49 10.77 0.75
N ALA A 114 11.72 12.04 0.44
CA ALA A 114 10.76 12.80 -0.35
C ALA A 114 10.72 12.28 -1.80
N GLY A 115 9.52 12.16 -2.34
CA GLY A 115 9.30 11.72 -3.72
C GLY A 115 7.90 11.16 -3.91
N ALA A 116 7.52 10.98 -5.16
CA ALA A 116 6.26 10.35 -5.51
C ALA A 116 6.36 8.83 -5.32
N VAL A 117 5.35 8.24 -4.71
CA VAL A 117 5.17 6.77 -4.65
C VAL A 117 4.11 6.40 -5.67
N THR A 118 4.45 5.46 -6.54
CA THR A 118 3.51 4.88 -7.52
C THR A 118 2.91 3.63 -6.93
N VAL A 119 1.57 3.50 -7.01
CA VAL A 119 0.84 2.33 -6.54
C VAL A 119 0.22 1.61 -7.73
N ILE A 120 0.44 0.30 -7.81
CA ILE A 120 -0.23 -0.61 -8.75
C ILE A 120 -1.11 -1.54 -7.95
N PHE A 121 -2.36 -1.67 -8.36
CA PHE A 121 -3.33 -2.64 -7.84
C PHE A 121 -3.57 -3.73 -8.87
N THR A 122 -3.66 -4.97 -8.42
CA THR A 122 -4.07 -6.13 -9.22
C THR A 122 -4.94 -7.04 -8.38
N ASP A 123 -5.98 -7.57 -8.97
CA ASP A 123 -6.84 -8.59 -8.42
C ASP A 123 -6.72 -9.87 -9.26
N MET A 124 -6.94 -11.00 -8.63
CA MET A 124 -6.88 -12.31 -9.28
C MET A 124 -7.85 -13.27 -8.59
N LEU A 125 -8.77 -13.84 -9.36
CA LEU A 125 -9.54 -14.98 -8.89
C LEU A 125 -8.59 -16.16 -8.69
N LEU A 126 -8.58 -16.69 -7.46
CA LEU A 126 -7.75 -17.84 -7.10
C LEU A 126 -8.52 -19.14 -7.25
N ASP A 127 -9.78 -19.11 -6.80
CA ASP A 127 -10.58 -20.33 -6.66
C ASP A 127 -12.07 -19.98 -6.72
N GLU A 128 -12.84 -20.88 -7.38
CA GLU A 128 -14.29 -20.94 -7.32
C GLU A 128 -14.63 -22.05 -6.33
N GLY A 129 -15.19 -21.67 -5.18
CA GLY A 129 -15.48 -22.58 -4.08
C GLY A 129 -16.91 -23.11 -4.14
N ASP A 130 -17.19 -24.05 -3.24
CA ASP A 130 -18.52 -24.56 -2.92
C ASP A 130 -18.87 -24.09 -1.49
N CYS A 131 -19.99 -23.38 -1.34
CA CYS A 131 -20.41 -22.84 -0.05
C CYS A 131 -20.54 -23.90 1.03
N ALA A 132 -20.96 -25.12 0.69
CA ALA A 132 -21.19 -26.20 1.66
C ALA A 132 -19.89 -26.84 2.14
N THR A 133 -18.86 -26.91 1.28
CA THR A 133 -17.60 -27.58 1.59
C THR A 133 -16.47 -26.62 1.90
N ASP A 134 -16.40 -25.47 1.18
CA ASP A 134 -15.31 -24.50 1.27
C ASP A 134 -15.68 -23.28 2.11
N GLY A 135 -16.99 -22.99 2.25
CA GLY A 135 -17.52 -21.86 3.01
C GLY A 135 -17.38 -20.52 2.31
N TYR A 136 -17.15 -20.52 0.99
CA TYR A 136 -17.13 -19.34 0.12
C TYR A 136 -17.56 -19.73 -1.30
N ILE A 137 -18.03 -18.71 -2.06
CA ILE A 137 -18.39 -18.84 -3.47
C ILE A 137 -17.15 -18.63 -4.34
N ASN A 138 -16.44 -17.50 -4.11
CA ASN A 138 -15.24 -17.14 -4.82
C ASN A 138 -14.19 -16.63 -3.86
N ARG A 139 -12.93 -16.90 -4.19
CA ARG A 139 -11.78 -16.38 -3.46
C ARG A 139 -10.83 -15.64 -4.38
N TYR A 140 -10.58 -14.37 -4.05
CA TYR A 140 -9.69 -13.49 -4.79
C TYR A 140 -8.45 -13.18 -3.98
N ARG A 141 -7.36 -12.89 -4.68
CA ARG A 141 -6.20 -12.22 -4.11
C ARG A 141 -6.14 -10.80 -4.62
N LEU A 142 -6.20 -9.84 -3.73
CA LEU A 142 -6.05 -8.42 -4.00
C LEU A 142 -4.64 -8.01 -3.61
N ASN A 143 -3.88 -7.44 -4.52
CA ASN A 143 -2.47 -7.14 -4.33
C ASN A 143 -2.15 -5.68 -4.67
N TRP A 144 -1.41 -5.01 -3.81
CA TRP A 144 -0.89 -3.66 -4.00
C TRP A 144 0.63 -3.71 -4.02
N THR A 145 1.20 -3.04 -5.01
CA THR A 145 2.65 -2.81 -5.11
C THR A 145 2.91 -1.31 -5.09
N ALA A 146 3.65 -0.84 -4.10
CA ALA A 146 4.08 0.54 -3.96
C ALA A 146 5.56 0.66 -4.34
N THR A 147 5.89 1.60 -5.22
CA THR A 147 7.26 1.83 -5.70
C THR A 147 7.59 3.32 -5.57
N ASP A 148 8.71 3.64 -4.93
CA ASP A 148 9.22 4.99 -4.81
C ASP A 148 9.89 5.51 -6.09
N ALA A 149 10.34 6.77 -6.08
CA ALA A 149 11.04 7.40 -7.20
C ALA A 149 12.44 6.82 -7.47
N CYS A 150 13.00 6.02 -6.56
CA CYS A 150 14.29 5.37 -6.68
C CYS A 150 14.21 3.87 -7.04
N GLY A 151 12.99 3.36 -7.23
CA GLY A 151 12.71 2.00 -7.64
C GLY A 151 12.69 0.99 -6.49
N ASN A 152 12.73 1.44 -5.21
CA ASN A 152 12.50 0.54 -4.10
C ASN A 152 11.00 0.25 -4.01
N SER A 153 10.62 -1.02 -3.79
CA SER A 153 9.22 -1.42 -3.81
C SER A 153 8.85 -2.35 -2.66
N SER A 154 7.61 -2.24 -2.23
CA SER A 154 6.97 -3.13 -1.27
C SER A 154 5.64 -3.64 -1.81
N THR A 155 5.16 -4.74 -1.25
CA THR A 155 3.89 -5.34 -1.62
C THR A 155 3.06 -5.65 -0.37
N ALA A 156 1.75 -5.47 -0.50
CA ALA A 156 0.77 -5.94 0.48
C ALA A 156 -0.36 -6.63 -0.26
N PHE A 157 -0.97 -7.63 0.36
CA PHE A 157 -2.10 -8.34 -0.22
C PHE A 157 -3.09 -8.79 0.85
N VAL A 158 -4.34 -9.02 0.43
CA VAL A 158 -5.35 -9.70 1.22
C VAL A 158 -6.05 -10.74 0.36
N PHE A 159 -6.66 -11.72 1.00
CA PHE A 159 -7.65 -12.58 0.36
C PHE A 159 -9.04 -11.98 0.58
N LEU A 160 -9.86 -11.98 -0.46
CA LEU A 160 -11.26 -11.64 -0.38
C LEU A 160 -12.06 -12.90 -0.67
N GLU A 161 -12.92 -13.30 0.26
CA GLU A 161 -13.84 -14.42 0.11
C GLU A 161 -15.26 -13.88 0.00
N LEU A 162 -15.93 -14.19 -1.11
CA LEU A 162 -17.35 -13.95 -1.29
C LEU A 162 -18.08 -15.12 -0.62
N VAL A 163 -18.89 -14.82 0.39
CA VAL A 163 -19.58 -15.81 1.22
C VAL A 163 -21.09 -15.63 1.14
N ASP A 164 -21.80 -16.70 1.36
CA ASP A 164 -23.24 -16.69 1.60
C ASP A 164 -23.52 -17.17 3.03
N GLU A 165 -23.92 -16.24 3.88
CA GLU A 165 -24.28 -16.50 5.27
C GLU A 165 -25.78 -16.14 5.55
N ILE A 166 -26.56 -15.84 4.49
CA ILE A 166 -27.97 -15.46 4.60
C ILE A 166 -28.84 -16.68 4.26
N PRO A 167 -29.71 -17.10 5.16
CA PRO A 167 -30.62 -18.24 4.87
C PRO A 167 -31.71 -17.84 3.89
N PRO A 168 -32.22 -18.81 3.09
CA PRO A 168 -33.33 -18.57 2.16
C PRO A 168 -34.61 -18.08 2.87
N VAL A 169 -35.39 -17.27 2.18
CA VAL A 169 -36.66 -16.70 2.65
C VAL A 169 -37.82 -17.49 2.02
N PHE A 170 -38.73 -17.94 2.87
CA PHE A 170 -39.95 -18.60 2.40
C PHE A 170 -40.94 -17.63 1.80
N GLU A 171 -41.54 -18.02 0.68
CA GLU A 171 -42.62 -17.32 0.00
C GLU A 171 -43.89 -18.18 -0.05
N GLY A 172 -45.07 -17.54 0.00
CA GLY A 172 -46.33 -18.24 -0.13
C GLY A 172 -46.72 -19.06 1.08
N ILE A 173 -46.22 -18.69 2.28
CA ILE A 173 -46.63 -19.34 3.52
C ILE A 173 -48.16 -19.12 3.70
N PRO A 174 -48.97 -20.20 3.78
CA PRO A 174 -50.41 -20.08 3.97
C PRO A 174 -50.70 -19.55 5.37
N ALA A 175 -51.82 -18.80 5.46
CA ALA A 175 -52.35 -18.38 6.76
C ALA A 175 -52.87 -19.60 7.54
N ASP A 176 -52.79 -19.51 8.87
CA ASP A 176 -53.46 -20.48 9.76
C ASP A 176 -54.93 -20.56 9.46
N THR A 177 -55.46 -21.79 9.36
CA THR A 177 -56.88 -22.00 9.05
C THR A 177 -57.45 -23.10 9.94
N VAL A 178 -58.75 -22.95 10.22
CA VAL A 178 -59.54 -23.97 10.92
C VAL A 178 -60.49 -24.61 9.93
N VAL A 179 -60.44 -25.90 9.76
CA VAL A 179 -61.26 -26.63 8.79
C VAL A 179 -61.99 -27.79 9.47
N SER A 180 -63.08 -28.21 8.84
CA SER A 180 -63.80 -29.43 9.25
C SER A 180 -62.95 -30.68 8.93
N CYS A 181 -63.10 -31.76 9.71
CA CYS A 181 -62.33 -32.98 9.55
C CYS A 181 -62.54 -33.69 8.20
N ASP A 182 -63.62 -33.35 7.48
CA ASP A 182 -63.96 -33.84 6.15
C ASP A 182 -63.53 -32.91 4.99
N ALA A 183 -62.94 -31.75 5.33
CA ALA A 183 -62.58 -30.72 4.38
C ALA A 183 -61.10 -30.27 4.54
N ILE A 184 -60.17 -31.21 4.80
CA ILE A 184 -58.77 -30.90 4.90
C ILE A 184 -58.22 -30.51 3.50
N PRO A 185 -57.72 -29.27 3.30
CA PRO A 185 -57.18 -28.84 2.02
C PRO A 185 -55.88 -29.59 1.67
N ALA A 186 -55.60 -29.67 0.38
CA ALA A 186 -54.30 -30.17 -0.05
C ALA A 186 -53.18 -29.22 0.43
N PRO A 187 -51.97 -29.76 0.73
CA PRO A 187 -50.85 -28.91 1.11
C PRO A 187 -50.56 -27.86 0.05
N PRO A 188 -50.45 -26.56 0.40
CA PRO A 188 -50.06 -25.53 -0.56
C PRO A 188 -48.62 -25.73 -1.04
N VAL A 189 -48.30 -25.17 -2.19
CA VAL A 189 -46.91 -25.07 -2.66
C VAL A 189 -46.27 -23.86 -1.96
N VAL A 190 -45.26 -24.11 -1.18
CA VAL A 190 -44.42 -23.11 -0.56
C VAL A 190 -43.09 -23.09 -1.33
N THR A 191 -42.61 -21.94 -1.71
CA THR A 191 -41.33 -21.74 -2.35
C THR A 191 -40.40 -21.02 -1.39
N ALA A 192 -39.11 -21.16 -1.63
CA ALA A 192 -38.09 -20.38 -0.95
C ALA A 192 -37.20 -19.70 -2.00
N THR A 193 -36.81 -18.47 -1.74
CA THR A 193 -35.87 -17.72 -2.55
C THR A 193 -34.62 -17.43 -1.74
N ASP A 194 -33.49 -17.53 -2.41
CA ASP A 194 -32.18 -17.14 -1.89
C ASP A 194 -31.57 -16.14 -2.85
N GLU A 195 -30.88 -15.13 -2.32
CA GLU A 195 -30.27 -14.09 -3.15
C GLU A 195 -28.95 -14.55 -3.74
N CYS A 196 -28.27 -15.52 -3.11
CA CYS A 196 -27.01 -16.07 -3.57
C CYS A 196 -27.18 -17.46 -4.13
N LEU A 197 -26.60 -17.71 -5.29
CA LEU A 197 -26.50 -19.06 -5.86
C LEU A 197 -25.14 -19.65 -5.48
N CYS A 198 -25.14 -20.49 -4.47
CA CYS A 198 -24.05 -21.44 -4.28
C CYS A 198 -24.23 -22.57 -5.33
N ALA A 199 -23.25 -22.76 -6.21
CA ALA A 199 -23.28 -23.76 -7.27
C ALA A 199 -23.29 -25.18 -6.73
#